data_18987cb791b3a06621ef54e08cb070c4
#
_entry.id   18987cb791b3a06621ef54e08cb070c4
#
_cell.length_a   1.000
_cell.length_b   1.000
_cell.length_c   1.000
_cell.angle_alpha   90.00
_cell.angle_beta   90.00
_cell.angle_gamma   90.00
#
_symmetry.space_group_name_H-M   'P 1'
#
loop_
_entity.id
_entity.type
_entity.pdbx_description
1 polymer ?
#
loop_
_entity_poly.entity_id
_entity_poly.type
_entity_poly.pdbx_seq_one_letter_code
_entity_poly.pdbx_strand_id
1 'polypeptide(L)'
;MLVPIPARTNAVRERGFDHISLIGAELSRITGMPLIPLLRAKPRRDQRDLDARQRLANMAGSFDLEPNGPSPYGNALKARLGIMPRIVLIDDVFTTGATLFTAGNILRAAGAKEIYAVTFIRA
;
A
#
# COMPACT_ATOMS: atom_id res chain seq x y z
N MET A 1 4.09 -6.32 -10.15
CA MET A 1 4.57 -4.96 -9.80
C MET A 1 4.73 -4.85 -8.30
N LEU A 2 5.61 -3.98 -7.85
CA LEU A 2 5.82 -3.63 -6.45
C LEU A 2 4.92 -2.45 -6.09
N VAL A 3 4.20 -2.55 -4.96
CA VAL A 3 3.33 -1.49 -4.46
C VAL A 3 3.71 -1.19 -3.02
N PRO A 4 4.31 -0.01 -2.74
CA PRO A 4 4.69 0.34 -1.40
C PRO A 4 3.45 0.67 -0.57
N ILE A 5 3.44 0.23 0.69
CA ILE A 5 2.49 0.74 1.68
C ILE A 5 2.87 2.19 2.00
N PRO A 6 1.95 3.14 1.82
CA PRO A 6 2.28 4.55 2.03
C PRO A 6 2.58 4.81 3.51
N ALA A 7 3.71 5.46 3.77
CA ALA A 7 4.06 5.91 5.10
C ALA A 7 3.06 6.97 5.58
N ARG A 8 2.79 6.97 6.89
CA ARG A 8 1.96 8.02 7.49
C ARG A 8 2.67 9.36 7.38
N THR A 9 1.94 10.40 7.05
CA THR A 9 2.47 11.75 6.83
C THR A 9 3.32 12.24 8.01
N ASN A 10 2.91 11.96 9.25
CA ASN A 10 3.66 12.33 10.45
C ASN A 10 4.99 11.58 10.56
N ALA A 11 5.02 10.30 10.22
CA ALA A 11 6.24 9.48 10.27
C ALA A 11 7.28 9.93 9.22
N VAL A 12 6.82 10.37 8.05
CA VAL A 12 7.69 10.96 7.02
C VAL A 12 8.21 12.34 7.45
N ARG A 13 7.36 13.17 8.07
CA ARG A 13 7.76 14.47 8.63
C ARG A 13 8.81 14.35 9.72
N GLU A 14 8.66 13.38 10.63
CA GLU A 14 9.59 13.15 11.73
C GLU A 14 10.95 12.60 11.27
N ARG A 15 10.95 11.74 10.25
CA ARG A 15 12.17 11.08 9.74
C ARG A 15 12.81 11.80 8.54
N GLY A 16 12.08 12.67 7.88
CA GLY A 16 12.54 13.40 6.70
C GLY A 16 12.55 12.61 5.39
N PHE A 17 12.21 11.29 5.41
CA PHE A 17 12.17 10.44 4.21
C PHE A 17 11.21 9.26 4.35
N ASP A 18 10.75 8.76 3.23
CA ASP A 18 9.94 7.54 3.13
C ASP A 18 10.86 6.33 2.83
N HIS A 19 11.21 5.61 3.89
CA HIS A 19 12.10 4.45 3.78
C HIS A 19 11.49 3.30 2.99
N ILE A 20 10.17 3.12 2.98
CA ILE A 20 9.52 2.07 2.18
C ILE A 20 9.65 2.35 0.69
N SER A 21 9.50 3.60 0.28
CA SER A 21 9.73 3.99 -1.11
C SER A 21 11.19 3.78 -1.53
N LEU A 22 12.17 4.04 -0.64
CA LEU A 22 13.58 3.78 -0.91
C LEU A 22 13.88 2.28 -1.05
N ILE A 23 13.38 1.46 -0.14
CA ILE A 23 13.50 -0.01 -0.22
C ILE A 23 12.83 -0.53 -1.49
N GLY A 24 11.64 -0.03 -1.78
CA GLY A 24 10.89 -0.40 -3.00
C GLY A 24 11.66 -0.05 -4.28
N ALA A 25 12.30 1.11 -4.32
CA ALA A 25 13.14 1.51 -5.46
C ALA A 25 14.32 0.56 -5.66
N GLU A 26 15.00 0.17 -4.58
CA GLU A 26 16.10 -0.78 -4.66
C GLU A 26 15.64 -2.18 -5.08
N LEU A 27 14.52 -2.66 -4.55
CA LEU A 27 13.92 -3.92 -5.00
C LEU A 27 13.53 -3.87 -6.48
N SER A 28 12.97 -2.75 -6.94
CA SER A 28 12.65 -2.53 -8.34
C SER A 28 13.89 -2.62 -9.22
N ARG A 29 14.98 -2.00 -8.78
CA ARG A 29 16.28 -2.04 -9.49
C ARG A 29 16.84 -3.47 -9.60
N ILE A 30 16.77 -4.24 -8.51
CA ILE A 30 17.32 -5.60 -8.45
C ILE A 30 16.46 -6.60 -9.23
N THR A 31 15.14 -6.49 -9.10
CA THR A 31 14.20 -7.48 -9.67
C THR A 31 13.72 -7.14 -11.08
N GLY A 32 13.89 -5.90 -11.52
CA GLY A 32 13.29 -5.39 -12.75
C GLY A 32 11.76 -5.18 -12.66
N MET A 33 11.14 -5.42 -11.51
CA MET A 33 9.71 -5.18 -11.33
C MET A 33 9.43 -3.70 -11.13
N PRO A 34 8.44 -3.10 -11.82
CA PRO A 34 8.11 -1.71 -11.65
C PRO A 34 7.58 -1.42 -10.24
N LEU A 35 8.07 -0.35 -9.63
CA LEU A 35 7.55 0.19 -8.37
C LEU A 35 6.47 1.24 -8.68
N ILE A 36 5.29 1.03 -8.16
CA ILE A 36 4.13 1.85 -8.49
C ILE A 36 3.33 2.18 -7.23
N PRO A 37 3.27 3.46 -6.82
CA PRO A 37 2.48 3.88 -5.68
C PRO A 37 0.99 3.93 -6.05
N LEU A 38 0.28 2.84 -5.80
CA LEU A 38 -1.17 2.74 -6.06
C LEU A 38 -2.03 3.22 -4.89
N LEU A 39 -1.45 3.36 -3.72
CA LEU A 39 -2.13 3.68 -2.48
C LEU A 39 -1.62 5.00 -1.90
N ARG A 40 -2.51 5.75 -1.28
CA ARG A 40 -2.18 6.90 -0.44
C ARG A 40 -2.73 6.72 0.97
N ALA A 41 -2.03 7.21 1.97
CA ALA A 41 -2.54 7.25 3.33
C ALA A 41 -3.60 8.36 3.47
N LYS A 42 -4.73 8.04 4.08
CA LYS A 42 -5.73 9.04 4.43
C LYS A 42 -5.28 9.82 5.67
N PRO A 43 -5.57 11.14 5.74
CA PRO A 43 -5.39 11.89 6.97
C PRO A 43 -6.21 11.25 8.09
N ARG A 44 -5.60 10.98 9.24
CA ARG A 44 -6.32 10.50 10.42
C ARG A 44 -7.13 11.63 11.03
N ARG A 45 -8.41 11.39 11.31
CA ARG A 45 -9.14 12.17 12.32
C ARG A 45 -8.52 11.83 13.69
N ASP A 46 -8.38 12.83 14.56
CA ASP A 46 -7.84 12.67 15.91
C ASP A 46 -8.51 11.50 16.65
N GLN A 47 -7.67 10.55 17.14
CA GLN A 47 -8.13 9.25 17.66
C GLN A 47 -8.30 9.23 19.19
N ARG A 48 -8.36 10.40 19.83
CA ARG A 48 -8.33 10.48 21.30
C ARG A 48 -9.54 9.83 21.98
N ASP A 49 -10.67 9.66 21.24
CA ASP A 49 -11.94 9.19 21.82
C ASP A 49 -12.57 7.98 21.10
N LEU A 50 -11.77 7.14 20.42
CA LEU A 50 -12.31 6.02 19.63
C LEU A 50 -12.28 4.70 20.40
N ASP A 51 -13.42 4.00 20.44
CA ASP A 51 -13.51 2.64 20.92
C ASP A 51 -12.85 1.60 19.98
N ALA A 52 -12.76 0.33 20.40
CA ALA A 52 -12.10 -0.72 19.64
C ALA A 52 -12.77 -0.98 18.26
N ARG A 53 -14.10 -0.82 18.14
CA ARG A 53 -14.83 -0.95 16.88
C ARG A 53 -14.53 0.19 15.93
N GLN A 54 -14.45 1.39 16.46
CA GLN A 54 -14.11 2.58 15.68
C GLN A 54 -12.64 2.54 15.22
N ARG A 55 -11.74 1.92 15.99
CA ARG A 55 -10.35 1.69 15.58
C ARG A 55 -10.25 0.72 14.39
N LEU A 56 -11.02 -0.37 14.39
CA LEU A 56 -11.11 -1.31 13.27
C LEU A 56 -11.70 -0.66 12.01
N ALA A 57 -12.78 0.13 12.17
CA ALA A 57 -13.39 0.89 11.07
C ALA A 57 -12.42 1.95 10.52
N ASN A 58 -11.64 2.60 11.38
CA ASN A 58 -10.61 3.57 10.98
C ASN A 58 -9.41 2.91 10.28
N MET A 59 -9.08 1.66 10.61
CA MET A 59 -8.07 0.91 9.88
C MET A 59 -8.54 0.56 8.46
N ALA A 60 -9.80 0.17 8.29
CA ALA A 60 -10.40 -0.05 6.98
C ALA A 60 -10.41 1.22 6.10
N GLY A 61 -10.49 2.40 6.72
CA GLY A 61 -10.42 3.70 6.05
C GLY A 61 -9.03 4.34 5.97
N SER A 62 -7.97 3.62 6.31
CA SER A 62 -6.60 4.20 6.42
C SER A 62 -5.95 4.51 5.08
N PHE A 63 -6.38 3.86 4.01
CA PHE A 63 -5.82 4.02 2.68
C PHE A 63 -6.91 4.33 1.66
N ASP A 64 -6.48 4.92 0.56
CA ASP A 64 -7.27 5.13 -0.65
C ASP A 64 -6.42 4.82 -1.87
N LEU A 65 -7.06 4.61 -3.02
CA LEU A 65 -6.32 4.56 -4.26
C LEU A 65 -5.76 5.95 -4.57
N GLU A 66 -4.54 5.99 -5.08
CA GLU A 66 -3.91 7.24 -5.51
C GLU A 66 -4.65 7.79 -6.74
N PRO A 67 -5.34 8.96 -6.66
CA PRO A 67 -6.19 9.44 -7.75
C PRO A 67 -5.39 9.85 -8.98
N ASN A 68 -4.14 10.26 -8.80
CA ASN A 68 -3.21 10.61 -9.88
C ASN A 68 -2.22 9.48 -10.15
N GLY A 69 -2.32 8.40 -9.38
CA GLY A 69 -1.63 7.17 -9.71
C GLY A 69 -2.08 6.75 -11.10
N PRO A 70 -1.35 5.84 -11.72
CA PRO A 70 -1.78 5.26 -12.98
C PRO A 70 -3.00 4.36 -12.74
N SER A 71 -3.97 4.90 -12.08
CA SER A 71 -5.33 4.44 -12.18
C SER A 71 -5.88 5.06 -13.46
N PRO A 72 -6.32 4.30 -14.26
CA PRO A 72 -6.99 3.04 -14.07
C PRO A 72 -6.04 1.89 -14.37
N TYR A 73 -5.16 1.56 -13.41
CA TYR A 73 -4.26 0.42 -13.55
C TYR A 73 -5.00 -0.85 -13.92
N GLY A 74 -6.19 -1.02 -13.39
CA GLY A 74 -7.03 -2.12 -13.81
C GLY A 74 -7.34 -2.08 -15.31
N ASN A 75 -7.70 -0.93 -15.86
CA ASN A 75 -8.17 -0.85 -17.24
C ASN A 75 -7.04 -0.58 -18.26
N ALA A 76 -6.10 0.31 -17.96
CA ALA A 76 -5.03 0.61 -18.91
C ALA A 76 -3.97 -0.49 -18.97
N LEU A 77 -3.64 -1.13 -17.85
CA LEU A 77 -2.72 -2.25 -17.83
C LEU A 77 -3.38 -3.53 -18.33
N LYS A 78 -4.67 -3.75 -18.02
CA LYS A 78 -5.50 -4.80 -18.64
C LYS A 78 -5.59 -4.63 -20.15
N ALA A 79 -5.81 -3.41 -20.62
CA ALA A 79 -5.88 -3.11 -22.05
C ALA A 79 -4.53 -3.28 -22.75
N ARG A 80 -3.42 -2.96 -22.08
CA ARG A 80 -2.06 -3.08 -22.67
C ARG A 80 -1.44 -4.47 -22.55
N LEU A 81 -1.74 -5.23 -21.50
CA LEU A 81 -1.12 -6.53 -21.23
C LEU A 81 -2.08 -7.71 -21.28
N GLY A 82 -3.39 -7.48 -21.38
CA GLY A 82 -4.40 -8.55 -21.35
C GLY A 82 -4.43 -9.37 -20.06
N ILE A 83 -3.63 -9.01 -19.05
CA ILE A 83 -3.40 -9.75 -17.83
C ILE A 83 -3.59 -8.83 -16.62
N MET A 84 -4.30 -9.32 -15.61
CA MET A 84 -4.32 -8.63 -14.31
C MET A 84 -2.94 -8.71 -13.66
N PRO A 85 -2.37 -7.58 -13.26
CA PRO A 85 -1.02 -7.58 -12.71
C PRO A 85 -0.97 -8.32 -11.37
N ARG A 86 0.07 -9.08 -11.17
CA ARG A 86 0.45 -9.59 -9.86
C ARG A 86 1.01 -8.44 -9.05
N ILE A 87 0.52 -8.26 -7.83
CA ILE A 87 0.92 -7.20 -6.93
C ILE A 87 1.74 -7.79 -5.78
N VAL A 88 2.86 -7.15 -5.48
CA VAL A 88 3.64 -7.41 -4.27
C VAL A 88 3.61 -6.14 -3.42
N LEU A 89 2.88 -6.19 -2.32
CA LEU A 89 2.87 -5.14 -1.31
C LEU A 89 4.19 -5.13 -0.55
N ILE A 90 4.75 -3.95 -0.31
CA ILE A 90 5.99 -3.78 0.46
C ILE A 90 5.68 -2.97 1.71
N ASP A 91 6.04 -3.53 2.87
CA ASP A 91 5.96 -2.86 4.17
C ASP A 91 7.23 -3.15 4.99
N ASP A 92 7.52 -2.37 6.02
CA ASP A 92 8.71 -2.59 6.88
C ASP A 92 8.46 -3.66 7.92
N VAL A 93 7.35 -3.61 8.62
CA VAL A 93 7.08 -4.44 9.80
C VAL A 93 5.74 -5.16 9.68
N PHE A 94 5.80 -6.48 9.84
CA PHE A 94 4.61 -7.29 10.05
C PHE A 94 4.34 -7.42 11.56
N THR A 95 3.24 -6.86 12.03
CA THR A 95 2.73 -7.06 13.39
C THR A 95 1.51 -8.00 13.37
N THR A 96 0.33 -7.45 13.15
CA THR A 96 -0.93 -8.21 13.04
C THR A 96 -1.32 -8.51 11.59
N GLY A 97 -0.66 -7.90 10.61
CA GLY A 97 -1.03 -7.97 9.20
C GLY A 97 -2.20 -7.07 8.80
N ALA A 98 -2.78 -6.34 9.73
CA ALA A 98 -3.97 -5.53 9.48
C ALA A 98 -3.75 -4.45 8.39
N THR A 99 -2.57 -3.85 8.35
CA THR A 99 -2.18 -2.88 7.32
C THR A 99 -2.17 -3.52 5.93
N LEU A 100 -1.50 -4.65 5.79
CA LEU A 100 -1.40 -5.39 4.54
C LEU A 100 -2.77 -5.94 4.08
N PHE A 101 -3.57 -6.43 5.03
CA PHE A 101 -4.92 -6.92 4.75
C PHE A 101 -5.82 -5.80 4.23
N THR A 102 -5.80 -4.63 4.87
CA THR A 102 -6.58 -3.46 4.45
C THR A 102 -6.15 -2.99 3.06
N ALA A 103 -4.86 -2.84 2.83
CA ALA A 103 -4.32 -2.45 1.53
C ALA A 103 -4.66 -3.48 0.43
N GLY A 104 -4.52 -4.76 0.74
CA GLY A 104 -4.85 -5.86 -0.16
C GLY A 104 -6.33 -5.87 -0.57
N ASN A 105 -7.25 -5.60 0.36
CA ASN A 105 -8.68 -5.52 0.06
C ASN A 105 -9.02 -4.36 -0.89
N ILE A 106 -8.38 -3.19 -0.71
CA ILE A 106 -8.57 -2.04 -1.60
C ILE A 106 -8.12 -2.39 -3.02
N LEU A 107 -6.93 -3.00 -3.15
CA LEU A 107 -6.38 -3.38 -4.45
C LEU A 107 -7.19 -4.51 -5.10
N ARG A 108 -7.69 -5.46 -4.32
CA ARG A 108 -8.57 -6.52 -4.81
C ARG A 108 -9.89 -5.97 -5.33
N ALA A 109 -10.50 -5.03 -4.61
CA ALA A 109 -11.70 -4.32 -5.06
C ALA A 109 -11.45 -3.53 -6.34
N ALA A 110 -10.23 -3.03 -6.55
CA ALA A 110 -9.80 -2.37 -7.79
C ALA A 110 -9.49 -3.35 -8.93
N GLY A 111 -9.56 -4.66 -8.69
CA GLY A 111 -9.43 -5.70 -9.71
C GLY A 111 -8.15 -6.52 -9.66
N ALA A 112 -7.26 -6.35 -8.67
CA ALA A 112 -6.08 -7.20 -8.50
C ALA A 112 -6.50 -8.64 -8.15
N LYS A 113 -5.97 -9.61 -8.88
CA LYS A 113 -6.29 -11.04 -8.66
C LYS A 113 -5.31 -11.72 -7.71
N GLU A 114 -4.02 -11.46 -7.89
CA GLU A 114 -2.95 -12.05 -7.10
C GLU A 114 -2.23 -10.95 -6.34
N ILE A 115 -2.24 -11.04 -5.01
CA ILE A 115 -1.60 -10.08 -4.11
C ILE A 115 -0.73 -10.86 -3.14
N TYR A 116 0.55 -10.52 -3.14
CA TYR A 116 1.57 -11.00 -2.22
C TYR A 116 2.02 -9.86 -1.32
N ALA A 117 2.68 -10.15 -0.24
CA ALA A 117 3.28 -9.16 0.63
C ALA A 117 4.71 -9.54 1.02
N VAL A 118 5.56 -8.56 1.11
CA VAL A 118 6.94 -8.68 1.62
C VAL A 118 7.11 -7.69 2.75
N THR A 119 7.60 -8.19 3.89
CA THR A 119 7.99 -7.38 5.03
C THR A 119 9.39 -7.77 5.48
N PHE A 120 10.12 -6.83 6.06
CA PHE A 120 11.52 -7.04 6.44
C PHE A 120 11.66 -7.42 7.90
N ILE A 121 10.71 -7.04 8.73
CA ILE A 121 10.71 -7.29 10.18
C ILE A 121 9.36 -7.91 10.56
N ARG A 122 9.44 -8.96 11.37
CA ARG A 122 8.29 -9.52 12.06
C ARG A 122 8.40 -9.17 13.53
N ALA A 123 7.46 -8.44 14.02
CA ALA A 123 7.38 -8.10 15.45
C ALA A 123 6.31 -8.90 16.17
#